data_6593b5f03c07c65fddadd531d0435969
#
_entry.id   6593b5f03c07c65fddadd531d0435969
#
_cell.length_a   1.000
_cell.length_b   1.000
_cell.length_c   1.000
_cell.angle_alpha   90.00
_cell.angle_beta   90.00
_cell.angle_gamma   90.00
#
_symmetry.space_group_name_H-M   'P 1'
#
loop_
_entity.id
_entity.type
_entity.pdbx_description
1 polymer ?
#
loop_
_entity_poly.entity_id
_entity_poly.type
_entity_poly.pdbx_seq_one_letter_code
_entity_poly.pdbx_strand_id
1 'polypeptide(L)'
;MKRFLSGTSSPQEYFDDLRDRAPSYAGFNLLLGGPRSLYYYSNRDGLEARPLGYGIYGLSNHWLDSPWPKLLRTRTRLSELIAADAVEPAALFGLLADRSPADVDETPDTGLPPAWERVLSAPFVVHEGYGTRCSSVLLVEY
;
A
#
# COMPACT_ATOMS: atom_id res chain seq x y z
N MET A 1 -14.05 -7.07 -7.49
CA MET A 1 -12.84 -7.03 -8.37
C MET A 1 -13.06 -7.70 -9.72
N LYS A 2 -13.37 -9.02 -9.81
CA LYS A 2 -13.57 -9.69 -11.12
C LYS A 2 -14.50 -8.89 -12.05
N ARG A 3 -15.63 -8.38 -11.57
CA ARG A 3 -16.59 -7.59 -12.35
C ARG A 3 -15.98 -6.33 -13.00
N PHE A 4 -15.07 -5.64 -12.31
CA PHE A 4 -14.36 -4.51 -12.91
C PHE A 4 -13.40 -4.96 -14.02
N LEU A 5 -12.58 -5.97 -13.74
CA LEU A 5 -11.57 -6.45 -14.69
C LEU A 5 -12.16 -7.09 -15.95
N SER A 6 -13.37 -7.61 -15.88
CA SER A 6 -14.09 -8.22 -17.02
C SER A 6 -15.15 -7.30 -17.64
N GLY A 7 -15.33 -6.10 -17.10
CA GLY A 7 -16.34 -5.15 -17.53
C GLY A 7 -15.75 -3.97 -18.31
N THR A 8 -16.62 -3.02 -18.60
CA THR A 8 -16.28 -1.76 -19.30
C THR A 8 -16.50 -0.53 -18.41
N SER A 9 -16.86 -0.73 -17.13
CA SER A 9 -17.10 0.36 -16.19
C SER A 9 -15.82 1.14 -15.95
N SER A 10 -15.93 2.46 -15.88
CA SER A 10 -14.87 3.32 -15.40
C SER A 10 -14.58 3.06 -13.91
N PRO A 11 -13.40 3.43 -13.39
CA PRO A 11 -13.12 3.33 -11.97
C PRO A 11 -14.17 4.03 -11.11
N GLN A 12 -14.62 5.22 -11.52
CA GLN A 12 -15.62 6.00 -10.78
C GLN A 12 -16.95 5.25 -10.68
N GLU A 13 -17.49 4.78 -11.80
CA GLU A 13 -18.75 4.01 -11.83
C GLU A 13 -18.66 2.75 -10.95
N TYR A 14 -17.50 2.10 -10.94
CA TYR A 14 -17.29 0.94 -10.09
C TYR A 14 -17.30 1.29 -8.60
N PHE A 15 -16.68 2.41 -8.21
CA PHE A 15 -16.70 2.87 -6.83
C PHE A 15 -18.08 3.33 -6.38
N ASP A 16 -18.84 3.98 -7.26
CA ASP A 16 -20.22 4.38 -6.97
C ASP A 16 -21.11 3.15 -6.71
N ASP A 17 -20.98 2.09 -7.52
CA ASP A 17 -21.66 0.81 -7.30
C ASP A 17 -21.15 0.06 -6.04
N LEU A 18 -19.90 0.27 -5.64
CA LEU A 18 -19.33 -0.36 -4.45
C LEU A 18 -19.76 0.34 -3.16
N ARG A 19 -20.00 1.63 -3.17
CA ARG A 19 -20.26 2.48 -1.99
C ARG A 19 -21.31 1.90 -1.06
N ASP A 20 -22.44 1.52 -1.61
CA ASP A 20 -23.58 1.02 -0.81
C ASP A 20 -23.29 -0.35 -0.17
N ARG A 21 -22.41 -1.13 -0.76
CA ARG A 21 -22.05 -2.47 -0.31
C ARG A 21 -20.78 -2.52 0.53
N ALA A 22 -19.93 -1.51 0.42
CA ALA A 22 -18.63 -1.48 1.07
C ALA A 22 -18.71 -1.63 2.62
N PRO A 23 -19.69 -1.05 3.32
CA PRO A 23 -19.82 -1.22 4.76
C PRO A 23 -20.07 -2.67 5.22
N SER A 24 -20.60 -3.53 4.35
CA SER A 24 -20.86 -4.94 4.68
C SER A 24 -19.61 -5.83 4.63
N TYR A 25 -18.48 -5.30 4.15
CA TYR A 25 -17.22 -6.03 4.11
C TYR A 25 -16.34 -5.70 5.32
N ALA A 26 -15.43 -6.61 5.64
CA ALA A 26 -14.29 -6.28 6.51
C ALA A 26 -13.52 -5.08 5.97
N GLY A 27 -12.69 -4.43 6.79
CA GLY A 27 -11.87 -3.30 6.37
C GLY A 27 -10.98 -3.67 5.18
N PHE A 28 -10.99 -2.84 4.15
CA PHE A 28 -10.11 -3.01 2.99
C PHE A 28 -9.70 -1.67 2.39
N ASN A 29 -8.56 -1.70 1.71
CA ASN A 29 -8.10 -0.65 0.81
C ASN A 29 -8.14 -1.18 -0.62
N LEU A 30 -8.46 -0.32 -1.57
CA LEU A 30 -8.52 -0.64 -2.98
C LEU A 30 -7.83 0.45 -3.80
N LEU A 31 -6.86 0.03 -4.59
CA LEU A 31 -6.27 0.82 -5.66
C LEU A 31 -6.86 0.32 -6.99
N LEU A 32 -7.41 1.21 -7.77
CA LEU A 32 -8.11 0.86 -9.00
C LEU A 32 -7.86 1.92 -10.05
N GLY A 33 -7.54 1.48 -11.24
CA GLY A 33 -7.31 2.42 -12.33
C GLY A 33 -6.82 1.75 -13.61
N GLY A 34 -6.30 2.56 -14.49
CA GLY A 34 -5.69 2.17 -15.74
C GLY A 34 -4.39 2.96 -15.97
N PRO A 35 -3.82 2.90 -17.18
CA PRO A 35 -2.52 3.52 -17.45
C PRO A 35 -2.45 5.02 -17.18
N ARG A 36 -3.56 5.73 -17.24
CA ARG A 36 -3.61 7.21 -17.12
C ARG A 36 -4.29 7.73 -15.87
N SER A 37 -4.82 6.85 -15.01
CA SER A 37 -5.52 7.26 -13.81
C SER A 37 -5.44 6.16 -12.75
N LEU A 38 -5.24 6.56 -11.51
CA LEU A 38 -5.25 5.68 -10.36
C LEU A 38 -6.14 6.30 -9.29
N TYR A 39 -6.98 5.50 -8.67
CA TYR A 39 -7.86 5.90 -7.60
C TYR A 39 -7.57 5.06 -6.37
N TYR A 40 -7.69 5.70 -5.21
CA TYR A 40 -7.67 5.04 -3.91
C TYR A 40 -9.04 5.09 -3.27
N TYR A 41 -9.43 4.00 -2.64
CA TYR A 41 -10.64 3.87 -1.84
C TYR A 41 -10.37 3.03 -0.60
N SER A 42 -10.95 3.43 0.52
CA SER A 42 -11.01 2.60 1.72
C SER A 42 -12.43 2.63 2.29
N ASN A 43 -12.95 1.48 2.69
CA ASN A 43 -14.24 1.44 3.38
C ASN A 43 -14.16 1.81 4.86
N ARG A 44 -13.01 2.30 5.33
CA ARG A 44 -12.75 2.78 6.69
C ARG A 44 -12.24 4.21 6.75
N ASP A 45 -12.01 4.86 5.60
CA ASP A 45 -11.45 6.21 5.48
C ASP A 45 -12.39 7.09 4.66
N GLY A 46 -13.45 7.63 5.27
CA GLY A 46 -14.34 8.63 4.68
C GLY A 46 -15.20 8.19 3.50
N LEU A 47 -15.00 7.01 2.94
CA LEU A 47 -15.91 6.34 1.99
C LEU A 47 -16.00 6.92 0.59
N GLU A 48 -15.13 7.84 0.20
CA GLU A 48 -15.09 8.37 -1.16
C GLU A 48 -13.83 7.91 -1.91
N ALA A 49 -14.03 7.48 -3.16
CA ALA A 49 -12.91 7.22 -4.04
C ALA A 49 -12.25 8.54 -4.44
N ARG A 50 -10.94 8.62 -4.26
CA ARG A 50 -10.17 9.81 -4.62
C ARG A 50 -9.13 9.50 -5.70
N PRO A 51 -9.01 10.34 -6.72
CA PRO A 51 -7.93 10.20 -7.70
C PRO A 51 -6.58 10.45 -7.02
N LEU A 52 -5.58 9.68 -7.42
CA LEU A 52 -4.19 9.91 -7.03
C LEU A 52 -3.49 10.63 -8.16
N GLY A 53 -2.91 11.79 -7.85
CA GLY A 53 -2.06 12.54 -8.77
C GLY A 53 -0.66 11.93 -8.87
N TYR A 54 0.27 12.65 -9.53
CA TYR A 54 1.67 12.26 -9.53
C TYR A 54 2.25 12.37 -8.12
N GLY A 55 2.97 11.35 -7.69
CA GLY A 55 3.55 11.33 -6.36
C GLY A 55 4.02 9.94 -5.94
N ILE A 56 4.66 9.88 -4.78
CA ILE A 56 5.07 8.63 -4.12
C ILE A 56 4.10 8.38 -2.96
N TYR A 57 3.39 7.29 -3.04
CA TYR A 57 2.39 6.91 -2.06
C TYR A 57 2.81 5.63 -1.33
N GLY A 58 2.43 5.52 -0.08
CA GLY A 58 2.64 4.31 0.72
C GLY A 58 1.32 3.76 1.26
N LEU A 59 1.11 2.47 1.12
CA LEU A 59 -0.06 1.79 1.65
C LEU A 59 0.38 0.53 2.40
N SER A 60 -0.07 0.41 3.63
CA SER A 60 0.08 -0.77 4.46
C SER A 60 -1.30 -1.22 4.96
N ASN A 61 -1.39 -1.80 6.15
CA ASN A 61 -2.65 -2.30 6.74
C ASN A 61 -3.50 -1.20 7.38
N HIS A 62 -3.27 0.05 7.02
CA HIS A 62 -3.98 1.22 7.48
C HIS A 62 -4.36 2.08 6.27
N TRP A 63 -4.59 3.38 6.46
CA TRP A 63 -4.93 4.30 5.37
C TRP A 63 -3.71 4.61 4.50
N LEU A 64 -3.97 5.11 3.31
CA LEU A 64 -2.94 5.59 2.41
C LEU A 64 -2.10 6.67 3.11
N ASP A 65 -0.80 6.55 2.98
CA ASP A 65 0.19 7.47 3.56
C ASP A 65 0.15 7.59 5.10
N SER A 66 -0.39 6.59 5.81
CA SER A 66 -0.23 6.53 7.26
C SER A 66 1.24 6.66 7.64
N PRO A 67 1.60 7.53 8.62
CA PRO A 67 3.00 7.88 8.91
C PRO A 67 3.72 6.76 9.68
N TRP A 68 3.61 5.53 9.22
CA TRP A 68 4.32 4.42 9.84
C TRP A 68 5.78 4.40 9.42
N PRO A 69 6.72 4.10 10.33
CA PRO A 69 8.16 4.12 10.07
C PRO A 69 8.56 3.35 8.81
N LYS A 70 8.00 2.16 8.60
CA LYS A 70 8.26 1.38 7.39
C LYS A 70 7.84 2.10 6.10
N LEU A 71 6.71 2.81 6.09
CA LEU A 71 6.26 3.55 4.92
C LEU A 71 7.11 4.79 4.68
N LEU A 72 7.40 5.56 5.73
CA LEU A 72 8.23 6.74 5.62
C LEU A 72 9.61 6.38 5.08
N ARG A 73 10.27 5.38 5.67
CA ARG A 73 11.59 4.90 5.25
C ARG A 73 11.60 4.40 3.80
N THR A 74 10.62 3.57 3.42
CA THR A 74 10.56 3.03 2.06
C THR A 74 10.26 4.12 1.03
N ARG A 75 9.39 5.08 1.34
CA ARG A 75 9.10 6.23 0.48
C ARG A 75 10.32 7.13 0.28
N THR A 76 11.07 7.42 1.34
CA THR A 76 12.32 8.20 1.26
C THR A 76 13.31 7.51 0.33
N ARG A 77 13.57 6.22 0.53
CA ARG A 77 14.49 5.45 -0.31
C ARG A 77 14.02 5.36 -1.77
N LEU A 78 12.70 5.22 -2.00
CA LEU A 78 12.15 5.27 -3.36
C LEU A 78 12.36 6.65 -4.01
N SER A 79 12.15 7.72 -3.26
CA SER A 79 12.41 9.09 -3.71
C SER A 79 13.88 9.30 -4.10
N GLU A 80 14.81 8.74 -3.34
CA GLU A 80 16.24 8.78 -3.64
C GLU A 80 16.57 8.02 -4.94
N LEU A 81 16.00 6.85 -5.15
CA LEU A 81 16.17 6.09 -6.40
C LEU A 81 15.63 6.86 -7.62
N ILE A 82 14.48 7.49 -7.47
CA ILE A 82 13.90 8.32 -8.54
C ILE A 82 14.81 9.51 -8.84
N ALA A 83 15.28 10.22 -7.82
CA ALA A 83 16.16 11.37 -7.98
C ALA A 83 17.52 11.02 -8.60
N ALA A 84 17.99 9.79 -8.39
CA ALA A 84 19.24 9.27 -8.96
C ALA A 84 19.06 8.62 -10.34
N ASP A 85 17.85 8.61 -10.91
CA ASP A 85 17.51 7.87 -12.14
C ASP A 85 17.90 6.38 -12.07
N ALA A 86 17.74 5.78 -10.90
CA ALA A 86 18.18 4.41 -10.58
C ALA A 86 17.00 3.46 -10.29
N VAL A 87 15.86 3.70 -10.95
CA VAL A 87 14.64 2.91 -10.77
C VAL A 87 14.73 1.63 -11.59
N GLU A 88 15.47 0.67 -11.06
CA GLU A 88 15.65 -0.66 -11.66
C GLU A 88 14.90 -1.72 -10.84
N PRO A 89 14.39 -2.80 -11.46
CA PRO A 89 13.67 -3.85 -10.74
C PRO A 89 14.43 -4.40 -9.54
N ALA A 90 15.74 -4.59 -9.66
CA ALA A 90 16.58 -5.08 -8.56
C ALA A 90 16.62 -4.11 -7.36
N ALA A 91 16.73 -2.80 -7.62
CA ALA A 91 16.70 -1.77 -6.58
C ALA A 91 15.33 -1.72 -5.89
N LEU A 92 14.24 -1.82 -6.65
CA LEU A 92 12.88 -1.85 -6.11
C LEU A 92 12.62 -3.10 -5.25
N PHE A 93 13.10 -4.27 -5.69
CA PHE A 93 13.05 -5.47 -4.85
C PHE A 93 13.89 -5.32 -3.58
N GLY A 94 15.02 -4.61 -3.65
CA GLY A 94 15.84 -4.27 -2.48
C GLY A 94 15.07 -3.45 -1.43
N LEU A 95 14.23 -2.49 -1.86
CA LEU A 95 13.35 -1.75 -0.95
C LEU A 95 12.34 -2.66 -0.26
N LEU A 96 11.72 -3.56 -1.03
CA LEU A 96 10.70 -4.47 -0.54
C LEU A 96 11.27 -5.61 0.32
N ALA A 97 12.56 -5.87 0.25
CA ALA A 97 13.25 -6.90 1.02
C ALA A 97 13.78 -6.41 2.38
N ASP A 98 13.56 -5.14 2.73
CA ASP A 98 14.02 -4.57 4.00
C ASP A 98 13.31 -5.25 5.18
N ARG A 99 14.10 -5.91 6.02
CA ARG A 99 13.64 -6.63 7.22
C ARG A 99 13.85 -5.86 8.52
N SER A 100 14.28 -4.60 8.43
CA SER A 100 14.55 -3.79 9.61
C SER A 100 13.24 -3.39 10.28
N PRO A 101 13.00 -3.77 11.54
CA PRO A 101 11.86 -3.27 12.29
C PRO A 101 12.04 -1.77 12.61
N ALA A 102 10.98 -1.12 13.04
CA ALA A 102 11.06 0.21 13.64
C ALA A 102 11.79 0.16 14.99
N ASP A 103 12.30 1.30 15.40
CA ASP A 103 12.77 1.47 16.76
C ASP A 103 11.61 1.33 17.75
N VAL A 104 11.91 0.98 19.00
CA VAL A 104 10.87 0.67 20.00
C VAL A 104 9.94 1.86 20.20
N ASP A 105 10.53 3.07 20.26
CA ASP A 105 9.78 4.32 20.49
C ASP A 105 8.97 4.78 19.29
N GLU A 106 9.25 4.25 18.10
CA GLU A 106 8.55 4.56 16.85
C GLU A 106 7.57 3.47 16.44
N THR A 107 7.56 2.35 17.16
CA THR A 107 6.67 1.22 16.84
C THR A 107 5.20 1.65 17.01
N PRO A 108 4.36 1.53 15.98
CA PRO A 108 2.94 1.88 16.09
C PRO A 108 2.24 1.04 17.16
N ASP A 109 1.28 1.64 17.85
CA ASP A 109 0.36 0.94 18.72
C ASP A 109 -0.98 0.76 17.96
N THR A 110 -1.24 -0.44 17.49
CA THR A 110 -2.49 -0.81 16.80
C THR A 110 -3.37 -1.74 17.64
N GLY A 111 -2.99 -1.94 18.91
CA GLY A 111 -3.69 -2.80 19.86
C GLY A 111 -3.20 -4.25 19.87
N LEU A 112 -2.08 -4.54 19.21
CA LEU A 112 -1.41 -5.83 19.28
C LEU A 112 -0.36 -5.85 20.40
N PRO A 113 0.08 -7.02 20.86
CA PRO A 113 1.21 -7.12 21.78
C PRO A 113 2.46 -6.41 21.21
N PRO A 114 3.23 -5.66 22.02
CA PRO A 114 4.36 -4.87 21.52
C PRO A 114 5.39 -5.65 20.72
N ALA A 115 5.62 -6.92 21.07
CA ALA A 115 6.52 -7.79 20.30
C ALA A 115 6.00 -8.04 18.86
N TRP A 116 4.69 -8.16 18.68
CA TRP A 116 4.06 -8.30 17.36
C TRP A 116 4.08 -6.99 16.58
N GLU A 117 3.75 -5.87 17.22
CA GLU A 117 3.84 -4.54 16.58
C GLU A 117 5.24 -4.31 16.00
N ARG A 118 6.27 -4.65 16.77
CA ARG A 118 7.65 -4.55 16.30
C ARG A 118 7.94 -5.45 15.11
N VAL A 119 7.52 -6.71 15.13
CA VAL A 119 7.69 -7.63 14.00
C VAL A 119 7.00 -7.10 12.74
N LEU A 120 5.78 -6.59 12.87
CA LEU A 120 4.98 -6.06 11.78
C LEU A 120 5.46 -4.70 11.27
N SER A 121 6.36 -4.02 11.99
CA SER A 121 6.90 -2.72 11.60
C SER A 121 7.96 -2.79 10.50
N ALA A 122 8.44 -3.97 10.13
CA ALA A 122 9.34 -4.16 8.99
C ALA A 122 8.57 -4.12 7.66
N PRO A 123 9.16 -3.60 6.56
CA PRO A 123 8.61 -3.74 5.22
C PRO A 123 8.47 -5.20 4.78
N PHE A 124 9.48 -6.02 5.03
CA PHE A 124 9.46 -7.46 4.80
C PHE A 124 9.44 -8.21 6.14
N VAL A 125 8.28 -8.75 6.48
CA VAL A 125 8.05 -9.44 7.75
C VAL A 125 8.57 -10.87 7.68
N VAL A 126 9.37 -11.28 8.67
CA VAL A 126 9.83 -12.66 8.85
C VAL A 126 9.61 -13.06 10.30
N HIS A 127 8.70 -13.99 10.53
CA HIS A 127 8.41 -14.54 11.84
C HIS A 127 7.93 -15.99 11.72
N GLU A 128 8.08 -16.77 12.77
CA GLU A 128 7.57 -18.15 12.82
C GLU A 128 6.05 -18.16 12.67
N GLY A 129 5.55 -18.82 11.63
CA GLY A 129 4.11 -18.93 11.34
C GLY A 129 3.47 -17.72 10.68
N TYR A 130 4.19 -16.60 10.48
CA TYR A 130 3.68 -15.42 9.79
C TYR A 130 4.79 -14.63 9.07
N GLY A 131 4.50 -14.11 7.88
CA GLY A 131 5.49 -13.30 7.18
C GLY A 131 5.05 -12.84 5.79
N THR A 132 5.88 -12.02 5.19
CA THR A 132 5.74 -11.60 3.80
C THR A 132 5.98 -12.80 2.89
N ARG A 133 4.98 -13.15 2.13
CA ARG A 133 5.01 -14.33 1.26
C ARG A 133 5.70 -14.06 -0.07
N CYS A 134 5.48 -12.87 -0.63
CA CYS A 134 6.05 -12.47 -1.92
C CYS A 134 6.11 -10.94 -2.02
N SER A 135 6.97 -10.48 -2.90
CA SER A 135 7.03 -9.08 -3.34
C SER A 135 6.79 -9.03 -4.84
N SER A 136 6.11 -7.99 -5.31
CA SER A 136 5.84 -7.78 -6.74
C SER A 136 6.19 -6.35 -7.11
N VAL A 137 6.77 -6.18 -8.26
CA VAL A 137 7.06 -4.87 -8.89
C VAL A 137 6.31 -4.82 -10.21
N LEU A 138 5.58 -3.75 -10.43
CA LEU A 138 4.90 -3.46 -11.69
C LEU A 138 5.42 -2.13 -12.22
N LEU A 139 6.02 -2.16 -13.39
CA LEU A 139 6.43 -0.99 -14.15
C LEU A 139 5.52 -0.84 -15.35
N VAL A 140 5.04 0.38 -15.59
CA VAL A 140 4.19 0.70 -16.73
C VAL A 140 4.83 1.84 -17.50
N GLU A 141 5.18 1.56 -18.75
CA GLU A 141 5.68 2.55 -19.70
C GLU A 141 4.50 3.16 -20.47
N TYR A 142 4.61 4.43 -20.84
CA TYR A 142 3.61 5.18 -21.59
C TYR A 142 4.07 5.45 -23.02
#